data_61faf560764e937417a6adb494fa12fa
#
_entry.id   61faf560764e937417a6adb494fa12fa
#
_cell.length_a   1.000
_cell.length_b   1.000
_cell.length_c   1.000
_cell.angle_alpha   90.00
_cell.angle_beta   90.00
_cell.angle_gamma   90.00
#
_symmetry.space_group_name_H-M   'P 1'
#
loop_
_entity.id
_entity.type
_entity.pdbx_description
1 polymer ?
#
loop_
_entity_poly.entity_id
_entity_poly.type
_entity_poly.pdbx_seq_one_letter_code
_entity_poly.pdbx_strand_id
1 'polypeptide(L)'
;VQVRVDGLAPGTIYYYRFTNADGERSELGRTRTTPEPGAERVRLAVVSGSSIYSGYFNAYGRIAERTDVDALVHLGDYLYDFVDDEERVRVPMPEPVVPDDVAGWRGRHAYYLTDPNLRAARASLPWVMIWDNHDLEQREADFGGGVQAFREWNAITPPVSVDAPEIAYRRVRFGSLLDLLITDVLLFREESLVPGSDEASILGATQYAWLTSQISASDSAWRVIGSQKIVAPIEGSLALLGGSTWDAFEASRAQLFGFLADGGHDDNLFISGDAHITLASDLPDPRPGATPYSATTGAGSIGVELMPGSVSRGNVDESVNGSQTLVNAIDRGARAANPQFAFVDLVRHGYGLLDVTAERIVAELWYSPILEPSDTEELGGTLEVQRGANHWQRPAPMEPTE
;
A
#
# COMPACT_ATOMS: atom_id res chain seq x y z
N VAL A 1 8.79 20.63 -9.95
CA VAL A 1 8.58 20.71 -11.41
C VAL A 1 8.32 19.30 -11.93
N GLN A 2 7.23 19.10 -12.66
CA GLN A 2 6.91 17.84 -13.32
C GLN A 2 7.11 18.00 -14.83
N VAL A 3 7.74 17.00 -15.44
CA VAL A 3 7.99 16.97 -16.89
C VAL A 3 7.48 15.65 -17.44
N ARG A 4 6.61 15.73 -18.44
CA ARG A 4 6.17 14.56 -19.19
C ARG A 4 7.19 14.27 -20.31
N VAL A 5 7.62 13.03 -20.41
CA VAL A 5 8.51 12.55 -21.46
C VAL A 5 7.79 11.43 -22.22
N ASP A 6 7.54 11.68 -23.50
CA ASP A 6 6.85 10.73 -24.39
C ASP A 6 7.85 10.05 -25.35
N GLY A 7 7.42 8.97 -26.02
CA GLY A 7 8.21 8.25 -27.02
C GLY A 7 9.27 7.33 -26.44
N LEU A 8 9.18 7.00 -25.16
CA LEU A 8 10.09 6.03 -24.53
C LEU A 8 9.74 4.61 -24.94
N ALA A 9 10.74 3.76 -25.15
CA ALA A 9 10.56 2.34 -25.40
C ALA A 9 10.05 1.63 -24.12
N PRO A 10 9.13 0.66 -24.22
CA PRO A 10 8.64 -0.07 -23.06
C PRO A 10 9.70 -0.99 -22.45
N GLY A 11 9.52 -1.39 -21.18
CA GLY A 11 10.41 -2.28 -20.44
C GLY A 11 11.85 -1.79 -20.29
N THR A 12 12.10 -0.51 -20.57
CA THR A 12 13.46 0.06 -20.74
C THR A 12 13.84 0.90 -19.54
N ILE A 13 15.07 0.74 -19.08
CA ILE A 13 15.66 1.58 -18.03
C ILE A 13 16.16 2.88 -18.67
N TYR A 14 15.76 4.00 -18.08
CA TYR A 14 16.21 5.33 -18.43
C TYR A 14 16.86 6.01 -17.24
N TYR A 15 17.81 6.88 -17.54
CA TYR A 15 18.43 7.76 -16.56
C TYR A 15 18.08 9.22 -16.90
N TYR A 16 17.77 10.00 -15.89
CA TYR A 16 17.36 11.38 -16.05
C TYR A 16 18.07 12.32 -15.07
N ARG A 17 18.15 13.57 -15.43
CA ARG A 17 18.71 14.63 -14.60
C ARG A 17 18.02 15.94 -14.93
N PHE A 18 17.70 16.71 -13.91
CA PHE A 18 17.24 18.08 -14.06
C PHE A 18 18.44 19.03 -14.06
N THR A 19 18.39 20.07 -14.89
CA THR A 19 19.36 21.16 -14.91
C THR A 19 18.57 22.46 -14.83
N ASN A 20 18.90 23.34 -13.88
CA ASN A 20 18.27 24.65 -13.76
C ASN A 20 18.90 25.68 -14.71
N ALA A 21 18.39 26.92 -14.70
CA ALA A 21 18.86 28.00 -15.57
C ALA A 21 20.33 28.40 -15.27
N ASP A 22 20.80 28.19 -14.05
CA ASP A 22 22.15 28.50 -13.61
C ASP A 22 23.16 27.37 -13.93
N GLY A 23 22.66 26.26 -14.51
CA GLY A 23 23.47 25.11 -14.87
C GLY A 23 23.71 24.13 -13.72
N GLU A 24 23.10 24.34 -12.57
CA GLU A 24 23.13 23.36 -11.46
C GLU A 24 22.33 22.11 -11.83
N ARG A 25 22.82 20.96 -11.38
CA ARG A 25 22.29 19.67 -11.76
C ARG A 25 21.77 18.91 -10.54
N SER A 26 20.60 18.26 -10.70
CA SER A 26 20.13 17.29 -9.72
C SER A 26 21.04 16.05 -9.67
N GLU A 27 20.82 15.22 -8.64
CA GLU A 27 21.30 13.84 -8.65
C GLU A 27 20.79 13.10 -9.90
N LEU A 28 21.49 12.03 -10.29
CA LEU A 28 21.08 11.18 -11.39
C LEU A 28 19.91 10.30 -10.95
N GLY A 29 18.77 10.45 -11.59
CA GLY A 29 17.63 9.56 -11.39
C GLY A 29 17.66 8.39 -12.37
N ARG A 30 17.13 7.25 -11.91
CA ARG A 30 16.89 6.04 -12.70
C ARG A 30 15.39 5.75 -12.68
N THR A 31 14.82 5.40 -13.81
CA THR A 31 13.44 4.97 -13.93
C THR A 31 13.32 3.82 -14.94
N ARG A 32 12.18 3.14 -14.95
CA ARG A 32 11.88 2.10 -15.92
C ARG A 32 10.46 2.28 -16.41
N THR A 33 10.27 2.15 -17.72
CA THR A 33 8.95 2.10 -18.32
C THR A 33 8.30 0.73 -18.08
N THR A 34 6.97 0.69 -18.01
CA THR A 34 6.24 -0.58 -17.91
C THR A 34 6.53 -1.47 -19.13
N PRO A 35 6.57 -2.79 -18.97
CA PRO A 35 6.87 -3.71 -20.07
C PRO A 35 5.73 -3.81 -21.08
N GLU A 36 6.04 -4.29 -22.28
CA GLU A 36 5.06 -4.74 -23.27
C GLU A 36 4.39 -6.07 -22.87
N PRO A 37 3.30 -6.45 -23.57
CA PRO A 37 2.77 -7.80 -23.48
C PRO A 37 3.86 -8.86 -23.76
N GLY A 38 3.88 -9.92 -22.92
CA GLY A 38 4.91 -10.97 -23.01
C GLY A 38 6.02 -10.85 -21.97
N ALA A 39 5.96 -9.89 -21.07
CA ALA A 39 6.83 -9.90 -19.89
C ALA A 39 6.59 -11.18 -19.06
N GLU A 40 7.67 -11.86 -18.70
CA GLU A 40 7.59 -13.12 -17.94
C GLU A 40 7.57 -12.90 -16.43
N ARG A 41 8.03 -11.73 -15.98
CA ARG A 41 8.18 -11.38 -14.56
C ARG A 41 8.06 -9.88 -14.34
N VAL A 42 7.39 -9.50 -13.24
CA VAL A 42 7.36 -8.14 -12.70
C VAL A 42 7.60 -8.19 -11.20
N ARG A 43 8.45 -7.31 -10.67
CA ARG A 43 8.69 -7.20 -9.23
C ARG A 43 8.33 -5.82 -8.72
N LEU A 44 7.43 -5.77 -7.74
CA LEU A 44 6.95 -4.53 -7.12
C LEU A 44 7.32 -4.50 -5.65
N ALA A 45 8.00 -3.43 -5.21
CA ALA A 45 8.09 -3.12 -3.79
C ALA A 45 6.79 -2.44 -3.34
N VAL A 46 6.22 -2.87 -2.22
CA VAL A 46 4.98 -2.31 -1.64
C VAL A 46 5.29 -1.76 -0.26
N VAL A 47 4.90 -0.52 -0.01
CA VAL A 47 5.16 0.20 1.24
C VAL A 47 3.98 1.09 1.63
N SER A 48 3.91 1.43 2.94
CA SER A 48 3.03 2.46 3.51
C SER A 48 3.60 2.96 4.84
N GLY A 49 3.01 3.99 5.44
CA GLY A 49 3.30 4.39 6.82
C GLY A 49 4.74 4.85 7.06
N SER A 50 5.21 5.88 6.37
CA SER A 50 6.57 6.39 6.48
C SER A 50 6.65 7.67 7.32
N SER A 51 6.74 7.51 8.65
CA SER A 51 6.92 8.64 9.59
C SER A 51 8.39 8.96 9.80
N ILE A 52 8.85 10.12 9.34
CA ILE A 52 10.21 10.62 9.59
C ILE A 52 10.44 10.92 11.08
N TYR A 53 9.35 11.13 11.84
CA TYR A 53 9.41 11.45 13.26
C TYR A 53 9.60 10.21 14.13
N SER A 54 8.98 9.10 13.71
CA SER A 54 8.93 7.86 14.47
C SER A 54 10.15 6.97 14.23
N GLY A 55 10.75 7.01 13.06
CA GLY A 55 11.87 6.11 12.76
C GLY A 55 12.73 6.49 11.56
N TYR A 56 13.81 5.75 11.37
CA TYR A 56 14.70 5.89 10.23
C TYR A 56 14.17 5.15 9.02
N PHE A 57 14.35 5.71 7.84
CA PHE A 57 13.89 5.16 6.57
C PHE A 57 14.84 4.09 6.01
N ASN A 58 15.30 3.17 6.86
CA ASN A 58 16.24 2.12 6.46
C ASN A 58 15.68 1.23 5.35
N ALA A 59 14.40 0.90 5.39
CA ALA A 59 13.71 0.15 4.33
C ALA A 59 13.83 0.83 2.96
N TYR A 60 13.68 2.16 2.88
CA TYR A 60 13.90 2.88 1.63
C TYR A 60 15.35 2.79 1.15
N GLY A 61 16.33 2.82 2.06
CA GLY A 61 17.74 2.61 1.73
C GLY A 61 17.98 1.24 1.09
N ARG A 62 17.38 0.19 1.66
CA ARG A 62 17.47 -1.18 1.09
C ARG A 62 16.79 -1.28 -0.27
N ILE A 63 15.59 -0.72 -0.41
CA ILE A 63 14.88 -0.69 -1.70
C ILE A 63 15.70 0.06 -2.76
N ALA A 64 16.35 1.17 -2.39
CA ALA A 64 17.15 1.96 -3.32
C ALA A 64 18.33 1.19 -3.93
N GLU A 65 18.90 0.24 -3.20
CA GLU A 65 20.01 -0.60 -3.65
C GLU A 65 19.57 -1.78 -4.54
N ARG A 66 18.26 -2.09 -4.57
CA ARG A 66 17.74 -3.19 -5.36
C ARG A 66 17.74 -2.85 -6.87
N THR A 67 18.32 -3.74 -7.63
CA THR A 67 18.34 -3.63 -9.11
C THR A 67 17.28 -4.50 -9.77
N ASP A 68 16.62 -5.34 -8.99
CA ASP A 68 15.67 -6.37 -9.39
C ASP A 68 14.20 -5.96 -9.19
N VAL A 69 13.94 -4.70 -8.80
CA VAL A 69 12.60 -4.12 -8.60
C VAL A 69 12.23 -3.23 -9.79
N ASP A 70 11.03 -3.40 -10.33
CA ASP A 70 10.52 -2.66 -11.48
C ASP A 70 9.86 -1.33 -11.08
N ALA A 71 9.13 -1.32 -9.97
CA ALA A 71 8.48 -0.12 -9.43
C ALA A 71 8.23 -0.26 -7.92
N LEU A 72 8.06 0.89 -7.26
CA LEU A 72 7.58 0.96 -5.89
C LEU A 72 6.13 1.43 -5.89
N VAL A 73 5.27 0.72 -5.12
CA VAL A 73 3.88 1.09 -4.86
C VAL A 73 3.78 1.61 -3.44
N HIS A 74 3.34 2.85 -3.28
CA HIS A 74 3.14 3.49 -1.96
C HIS A 74 1.64 3.69 -1.72
N LEU A 75 1.13 3.08 -0.66
CA LEU A 75 -0.30 3.00 -0.36
C LEU A 75 -0.78 4.04 0.65
N GLY A 76 -0.13 5.20 0.67
CA GLY A 76 -0.51 6.31 1.54
C GLY A 76 0.26 6.37 2.85
N ASP A 77 0.00 7.41 3.62
CA ASP A 77 0.83 7.79 4.76
C ASP A 77 2.30 7.94 4.37
N TYR A 78 2.50 8.56 3.21
CA TYR A 78 3.84 8.88 2.72
C TYR A 78 4.53 9.91 3.60
N LEU A 79 3.74 10.89 4.09
CA LEU A 79 4.18 11.83 5.10
C LEU A 79 3.11 11.97 6.19
N TYR A 80 3.52 12.48 7.34
CA TYR A 80 2.64 12.70 8.48
C TYR A 80 2.47 14.18 8.74
N ASP A 81 1.23 14.61 8.87
CA ASP A 81 0.86 15.94 9.33
C ASP A 81 1.27 16.12 10.79
N PHE A 82 0.97 15.13 11.64
CA PHE A 82 1.44 15.06 13.02
C PHE A 82 1.67 13.62 13.46
N VAL A 83 2.38 13.44 14.58
CA VAL A 83 2.45 12.23 15.39
C VAL A 83 2.42 12.63 16.86
N ASP A 84 1.99 11.73 17.72
CA ASP A 84 2.01 11.95 19.17
C ASP A 84 3.44 12.10 19.71
N ASP A 85 3.61 12.76 20.86
CA ASP A 85 4.94 13.08 21.42
C ASP A 85 5.78 11.84 21.69
N GLU A 86 5.14 10.76 22.13
CA GLU A 86 5.76 9.47 22.44
C GLU A 86 6.37 8.80 21.20
N GLU A 87 5.85 9.15 20.01
CA GLU A 87 6.30 8.59 18.74
C GLU A 87 7.35 9.45 18.04
N ARG A 88 7.76 10.57 18.63
CA ARG A 88 8.78 11.49 18.08
C ARG A 88 10.17 11.10 18.52
N VAL A 89 10.60 9.89 18.15
CA VAL A 89 11.86 9.30 18.62
C VAL A 89 13.07 9.71 17.79
N ARG A 90 12.86 10.12 16.54
CA ARG A 90 13.95 10.45 15.62
C ARG A 90 14.20 11.95 15.49
N VAL A 91 13.19 12.71 15.13
CA VAL A 91 13.29 14.16 14.86
C VAL A 91 12.06 14.89 15.38
N PRO A 92 12.20 16.16 15.81
CA PRO A 92 11.05 16.97 16.19
C PRO A 92 10.21 17.33 14.97
N MET A 93 8.93 17.57 15.19
CA MET A 93 8.06 18.12 14.16
C MET A 93 8.36 19.59 13.90
N PRO A 94 8.35 20.05 12.63
CA PRO A 94 8.44 21.46 12.32
C PRO A 94 7.13 22.19 12.68
N GLU A 95 7.23 23.50 12.85
CA GLU A 95 6.05 24.36 13.02
C GLU A 95 5.53 24.86 11.66
N PRO A 96 4.21 24.98 11.47
CA PRO A 96 3.17 24.51 12.41
C PRO A 96 3.17 22.98 12.55
N VAL A 97 2.77 22.48 13.70
CA VAL A 97 2.71 21.02 13.96
C VAL A 97 1.81 20.33 12.94
N VAL A 98 0.66 20.92 12.66
CA VAL A 98 -0.23 20.47 11.58
C VAL A 98 -0.19 21.52 10.46
N PRO A 99 0.09 21.12 9.21
CA PRO A 99 -0.01 22.06 8.09
C PRO A 99 -1.45 22.55 7.91
N ASP A 100 -1.62 23.87 7.78
CA ASP A 100 -2.92 24.52 7.69
C ASP A 100 -3.17 25.17 6.31
N ASP A 101 -2.16 25.16 5.44
CA ASP A 101 -2.25 25.67 4.08
C ASP A 101 -1.33 24.91 3.11
N VAL A 102 -1.44 25.21 1.82
CA VAL A 102 -0.60 24.61 0.77
C VAL A 102 0.90 24.84 1.02
N ALA A 103 1.28 25.98 1.59
CA ALA A 103 2.69 26.28 1.86
C ALA A 103 3.24 25.39 2.98
N GLY A 104 2.46 25.18 4.03
CA GLY A 104 2.78 24.23 5.11
C GLY A 104 2.93 22.81 4.59
N TRP A 105 2.03 22.32 3.75
CA TRP A 105 2.10 21.01 3.12
C TRP A 105 3.32 20.87 2.20
N ARG A 106 3.64 21.89 1.40
CA ARG A 106 4.88 21.93 0.60
C ARG A 106 6.12 21.86 1.47
N GLY A 107 6.11 22.59 2.59
CA GLY A 107 7.18 22.55 3.60
C GLY A 107 7.36 21.14 4.17
N ARG A 108 6.27 20.41 4.44
CA ARG A 108 6.29 19.04 4.94
C ARG A 108 6.91 18.08 3.91
N HIS A 109 6.52 18.16 2.65
CA HIS A 109 7.15 17.39 1.57
C HIS A 109 8.66 17.69 1.44
N ALA A 110 9.05 18.97 1.50
CA ALA A 110 10.45 19.35 1.46
C ALA A 110 11.25 18.80 2.64
N TYR A 111 10.65 18.80 3.83
CA TYR A 111 11.27 18.27 5.05
C TYR A 111 11.54 16.77 4.95
N TYR A 112 10.58 15.99 4.46
CA TYR A 112 10.76 14.56 4.24
C TYR A 112 11.90 14.24 3.28
N LEU A 113 12.06 15.06 2.22
CA LEU A 113 13.18 14.92 1.27
C LEU A 113 14.54 15.34 1.82
N THR A 114 14.65 15.74 3.09
CA THR A 114 15.95 15.86 3.77
C THR A 114 16.54 14.49 4.12
N ASP A 115 15.71 13.45 4.20
CA ASP A 115 16.18 12.07 4.45
C ASP A 115 16.93 11.50 3.24
N PRO A 116 18.17 11.02 3.41
CA PRO A 116 18.97 10.51 2.30
C PRO A 116 18.45 9.20 1.71
N ASN A 117 17.87 8.31 2.53
CA ASN A 117 17.36 7.02 2.07
C ASN A 117 16.09 7.20 1.24
N LEU A 118 15.19 8.10 1.68
CA LEU A 118 14.00 8.45 0.88
C LEU A 118 14.41 9.06 -0.47
N ARG A 119 15.37 10.00 -0.49
CA ARG A 119 15.86 10.57 -1.76
C ARG A 119 16.47 9.50 -2.67
N ALA A 120 17.27 8.60 -2.12
CA ALA A 120 17.87 7.51 -2.88
C ALA A 120 16.80 6.60 -3.51
N ALA A 121 15.78 6.20 -2.74
CA ALA A 121 14.68 5.39 -3.26
C ALA A 121 13.88 6.12 -4.34
N ARG A 122 13.60 7.41 -4.14
CA ARG A 122 12.90 8.23 -5.14
C ARG A 122 13.70 8.43 -6.43
N ALA A 123 15.02 8.43 -6.33
CA ALA A 123 15.90 8.55 -7.49
C ALA A 123 16.14 7.22 -8.22
N SER A 124 15.95 6.06 -7.56
CA SER A 124 16.32 4.75 -8.10
C SER A 124 15.21 4.00 -8.82
N LEU A 125 13.93 4.33 -8.58
CA LEU A 125 12.77 3.58 -9.06
C LEU A 125 11.63 4.51 -9.49
N PRO A 126 10.76 4.08 -10.44
CA PRO A 126 9.46 4.71 -10.63
C PRO A 126 8.54 4.39 -9.44
N TRP A 127 7.75 5.38 -9.03
CA TRP A 127 6.82 5.27 -7.91
C TRP A 127 5.37 5.37 -8.40
N VAL A 128 4.54 4.46 -7.94
CA VAL A 128 3.08 4.52 -8.05
C VAL A 128 2.52 4.80 -6.67
N MET A 129 1.98 6.00 -6.47
CA MET A 129 1.59 6.48 -5.14
C MET A 129 0.11 6.82 -5.09
N ILE A 130 -0.46 6.66 -3.92
CA ILE A 130 -1.75 7.22 -3.51
C ILE A 130 -1.57 7.87 -2.13
N TRP A 131 -2.38 8.84 -1.79
CA TRP A 131 -2.44 9.42 -0.44
C TRP A 131 -3.25 8.54 0.52
N ASP A 132 -3.07 8.77 1.82
CA ASP A 132 -4.00 8.40 2.86
C ASP A 132 -4.23 9.60 3.80
N ASN A 133 -4.85 9.38 4.93
CA ASN A 133 -5.34 10.43 5.81
C ASN A 133 -4.25 11.38 6.31
N HIS A 134 -3.03 10.92 6.61
CA HIS A 134 -1.93 11.78 7.05
C HIS A 134 -1.28 12.59 5.93
N ASP A 135 -1.45 12.21 4.67
CA ASP A 135 -0.98 12.96 3.51
C ASP A 135 -1.85 14.18 3.18
N LEU A 136 -3.07 14.19 3.71
CA LEU A 136 -4.07 15.20 3.49
C LEU A 136 -4.59 15.71 4.84
N GLU A 137 -5.14 16.90 4.90
CA GLU A 137 -5.72 17.39 6.12
C GLU A 137 -7.02 16.64 6.47
N GLN A 138 -7.04 15.99 7.65
CA GLN A 138 -8.23 15.26 8.11
C GLN A 138 -9.34 16.15 8.64
N ARG A 139 -9.05 17.42 8.93
CA ARG A 139 -9.92 18.31 9.71
C ARG A 139 -10.80 19.20 8.87
N GLU A 140 -10.50 19.38 7.61
CA GLU A 140 -11.26 20.24 6.71
C GLU A 140 -11.93 19.45 5.58
N ALA A 141 -13.15 19.87 5.26
CA ALA A 141 -13.99 19.16 4.27
C ALA A 141 -13.48 19.28 2.82
N ASP A 142 -12.45 20.10 2.55
CA ASP A 142 -12.00 20.37 1.18
C ASP A 142 -10.65 19.76 0.81
N PHE A 143 -9.87 19.21 1.77
CA PHE A 143 -8.54 18.57 1.55
C PHE A 143 -7.61 19.34 0.59
N GLY A 144 -7.97 20.59 0.26
CA GLY A 144 -7.43 21.31 -0.89
C GLY A 144 -5.92 21.53 -0.81
N GLY A 145 -5.40 21.89 0.36
CA GLY A 145 -3.99 22.16 0.56
C GLY A 145 -3.13 20.90 0.41
N GLY A 146 -3.55 19.81 1.05
CA GLY A 146 -2.86 18.51 1.01
C GLY A 146 -2.87 17.90 -0.39
N VAL A 147 -4.04 17.82 -1.04
CA VAL A 147 -4.19 17.31 -2.41
C VAL A 147 -3.30 18.06 -3.39
N GLN A 148 -3.32 19.39 -3.34
CA GLN A 148 -2.51 20.20 -4.23
C GLN A 148 -1.02 19.95 -4.02
N ALA A 149 -0.53 20.01 -2.78
CA ALA A 149 0.88 19.78 -2.47
C ALA A 149 1.32 18.36 -2.84
N PHE A 150 0.51 17.34 -2.49
CA PHE A 150 0.83 15.96 -2.83
C PHE A 150 1.02 15.77 -4.34
N ARG A 151 0.16 16.36 -5.16
CA ARG A 151 0.26 16.30 -6.63
C ARG A 151 1.42 17.09 -7.19
N GLU A 152 1.81 18.20 -6.57
CA GLU A 152 2.97 18.97 -7.00
C GLU A 152 4.30 18.25 -6.74
N TRP A 153 4.36 17.47 -5.66
CA TRP A 153 5.57 16.77 -5.22
C TRP A 153 5.66 15.33 -5.71
N ASN A 154 4.55 14.75 -6.10
CA ASN A 154 4.48 13.36 -6.59
C ASN A 154 3.91 13.32 -8.00
N ALA A 155 4.56 12.55 -8.88
CA ALA A 155 4.15 12.43 -10.27
C ALA A 155 2.92 11.51 -10.42
N ILE A 156 1.75 11.98 -10.01
CA ILE A 156 0.48 11.29 -10.21
C ILE A 156 -0.09 11.73 -11.55
N THR A 157 -0.13 10.81 -12.50
CA THR A 157 -0.80 11.05 -13.78
C THR A 157 -2.29 10.77 -13.61
N PRO A 158 -3.18 11.74 -13.75
CA PRO A 158 -4.61 11.49 -13.68
C PRO A 158 -5.06 10.65 -14.87
N PRO A 159 -5.93 9.65 -14.64
CA PRO A 159 -6.43 8.81 -15.73
C PRO A 159 -7.43 9.53 -16.62
N VAL A 160 -8.09 10.58 -16.16
CA VAL A 160 -9.34 11.04 -16.78
C VAL A 160 -9.34 12.50 -17.19
N SER A 161 -8.84 13.45 -16.41
CA SER A 161 -8.92 14.88 -16.77
C SER A 161 -8.01 15.76 -15.93
N VAL A 162 -7.47 16.80 -16.56
CA VAL A 162 -6.83 17.93 -15.85
C VAL A 162 -7.85 18.77 -15.06
N ASP A 163 -9.14 18.58 -15.34
CA ASP A 163 -10.24 19.34 -14.73
C ASP A 163 -10.77 18.69 -13.43
N ALA A 164 -10.24 17.51 -13.06
CA ALA A 164 -10.60 16.81 -11.82
C ALA A 164 -9.33 16.40 -11.06
N PRO A 165 -8.64 17.36 -10.42
CA PRO A 165 -7.37 17.14 -9.74
C PRO A 165 -7.47 16.20 -8.53
N GLU A 166 -8.64 16.05 -7.94
CA GLU A 166 -8.91 15.12 -6.84
C GLU A 166 -8.88 13.65 -7.27
N ILE A 167 -9.03 13.33 -8.56
CA ILE A 167 -9.03 11.95 -9.03
C ILE A 167 -7.60 11.41 -9.07
N ALA A 168 -7.26 10.51 -8.14
CA ALA A 168 -5.97 9.83 -8.08
C ALA A 168 -6.07 8.32 -8.33
N TYR A 169 -7.26 7.73 -8.27
CA TYR A 169 -7.46 6.33 -8.62
C TYR A 169 -7.15 6.10 -10.11
N ARG A 170 -6.44 5.03 -10.40
CA ARG A 170 -5.94 4.78 -11.76
C ARG A 170 -5.48 3.34 -11.97
N ARG A 171 -5.35 2.96 -13.24
CA ARG A 171 -4.72 1.71 -13.68
C ARG A 171 -3.32 1.98 -14.18
N VAL A 172 -2.37 1.14 -13.76
CA VAL A 172 -1.03 1.04 -14.33
C VAL A 172 -0.85 -0.38 -14.85
N ARG A 173 -0.59 -0.53 -16.14
CA ARG A 173 -0.48 -1.84 -16.77
C ARG A 173 0.98 -2.27 -16.91
N PHE A 174 1.29 -3.48 -16.50
CA PHE A 174 2.59 -4.13 -16.68
C PHE A 174 2.47 -5.28 -17.70
N GLY A 175 2.44 -4.91 -18.97
CA GLY A 175 2.25 -5.84 -20.08
C GLY A 175 0.91 -6.56 -20.04
N SER A 176 0.90 -7.86 -20.29
CA SER A 176 -0.23 -8.77 -20.08
C SER A 176 -0.16 -9.55 -18.77
N LEU A 177 0.84 -9.24 -17.94
CA LEU A 177 1.08 -9.97 -16.70
C LEU A 177 0.26 -9.41 -15.55
N LEU A 178 0.22 -8.08 -15.40
CA LEU A 178 -0.33 -7.44 -14.23
C LEU A 178 -1.05 -6.13 -14.57
N ASP A 179 -2.28 -5.98 -14.09
CA ASP A 179 -2.97 -4.71 -13.94
C ASP A 179 -2.92 -4.26 -12.48
N LEU A 180 -2.25 -3.14 -12.21
CA LEU A 180 -2.25 -2.48 -10.92
C LEU A 180 -3.38 -1.42 -10.92
N LEU A 181 -4.41 -1.67 -10.13
CA LEU A 181 -5.60 -0.83 -9.98
C LEU A 181 -5.52 -0.11 -8.63
N ILE A 182 -5.08 1.14 -8.63
CA ILE A 182 -5.01 1.94 -7.40
C ILE A 182 -6.37 2.58 -7.17
N THR A 183 -6.95 2.37 -5.99
CA THR A 183 -8.18 3.01 -5.54
C THR A 183 -7.90 4.17 -4.58
N ASP A 184 -8.89 5.01 -4.37
CA ASP A 184 -8.88 6.09 -3.38
C ASP A 184 -10.07 5.86 -2.43
N VAL A 185 -9.78 5.29 -1.26
CA VAL A 185 -10.78 4.99 -0.24
C VAL A 185 -10.89 6.11 0.80
N LEU A 186 -10.31 7.27 0.52
CA LEU A 186 -10.38 8.44 1.39
C LEU A 186 -11.30 9.53 0.81
N LEU A 187 -11.02 10.05 -0.40
CA LEU A 187 -11.76 11.17 -0.95
C LEU A 187 -13.09 10.77 -1.59
N PHE A 188 -13.24 9.53 -2.00
CA PHE A 188 -14.44 9.03 -2.69
C PHE A 188 -15.38 8.24 -1.79
N ARG A 189 -15.03 8.06 -0.51
CA ARG A 189 -15.94 7.39 0.42
C ARG A 189 -17.16 8.24 0.70
N GLU A 190 -18.29 7.59 0.78
CA GLU A 190 -19.58 8.16 1.15
C GLU A 190 -19.95 7.61 2.54
N GLU A 191 -19.83 8.48 3.56
CA GLU A 191 -20.16 8.09 4.93
C GLU A 191 -21.66 8.22 5.16
N SER A 192 -22.23 7.26 5.92
CA SER A 192 -23.60 7.35 6.41
C SER A 192 -23.62 7.80 7.86
N LEU A 193 -24.60 8.62 8.24
CA LEU A 193 -24.85 9.01 9.63
C LEU A 193 -25.32 7.82 10.49
N VAL A 194 -25.69 6.70 9.86
CA VAL A 194 -26.11 5.46 10.52
C VAL A 194 -24.98 4.45 10.39
N PRO A 195 -24.27 4.08 11.48
CA PRO A 195 -23.22 3.08 11.44
C PRO A 195 -23.73 1.76 10.86
N GLY A 196 -22.98 1.16 9.94
CA GLY A 196 -23.34 -0.09 9.28
C GLY A 196 -24.49 0.02 8.27
N SER A 197 -24.83 1.23 7.84
CA SER A 197 -25.84 1.48 6.81
C SER A 197 -25.35 0.98 5.45
N ASP A 198 -26.24 0.34 4.69
CA ASP A 198 -26.01 -0.02 3.27
C ASP A 198 -25.81 1.22 2.37
N GLU A 199 -26.08 2.42 2.88
CA GLU A 199 -25.85 3.69 2.17
C GLU A 199 -24.40 4.16 2.22
N ALA A 200 -23.61 3.63 3.17
CA ALA A 200 -22.18 3.96 3.25
C ALA A 200 -21.40 3.23 2.16
N SER A 201 -20.53 3.94 1.46
CA SER A 201 -19.69 3.38 0.40
C SER A 201 -18.24 3.84 0.54
N ILE A 202 -17.30 2.90 0.61
CA ILE A 202 -15.87 3.22 0.71
C ILE A 202 -15.27 3.66 -0.62
N LEU A 203 -15.87 3.28 -1.75
CA LEU A 203 -15.41 3.64 -3.09
C LEU A 203 -16.24 4.78 -3.72
N GLY A 204 -17.46 4.99 -3.24
CA GLY A 204 -18.43 5.81 -3.94
C GLY A 204 -18.87 5.21 -5.28
N ALA A 205 -20.01 5.64 -5.80
CA ALA A 205 -20.61 5.02 -6.99
C ALA A 205 -19.73 5.15 -8.25
N THR A 206 -19.10 6.30 -8.45
CA THR A 206 -18.29 6.59 -9.66
C THR A 206 -17.04 5.74 -9.71
N GLN A 207 -16.30 5.65 -8.61
CA GLN A 207 -15.08 4.86 -8.54
C GLN A 207 -15.38 3.35 -8.55
N TYR A 208 -16.46 2.92 -7.90
CA TYR A 208 -16.90 1.52 -7.99
C TYR A 208 -17.19 1.10 -9.44
N ALA A 209 -17.95 1.92 -10.19
CA ALA A 209 -18.23 1.66 -11.60
C ALA A 209 -16.94 1.64 -12.45
N TRP A 210 -15.98 2.54 -12.18
CA TRP A 210 -14.68 2.52 -12.81
C TRP A 210 -13.91 1.23 -12.49
N LEU A 211 -13.79 0.85 -11.21
CA LEU A 211 -13.03 -0.33 -10.77
C LEU A 211 -13.58 -1.60 -11.43
N THR A 212 -14.90 -1.81 -11.36
CA THR A 212 -15.56 -2.99 -11.94
C THR A 212 -15.41 -3.03 -13.46
N SER A 213 -15.44 -1.88 -14.14
CA SER A 213 -15.18 -1.80 -15.59
C SER A 213 -13.73 -2.17 -15.92
N GLN A 214 -12.75 -1.74 -15.12
CA GLN A 214 -11.34 -2.11 -15.33
C GLN A 214 -11.10 -3.61 -15.10
N ILE A 215 -11.71 -4.18 -14.06
CA ILE A 215 -11.61 -5.62 -13.76
C ILE A 215 -12.22 -6.42 -14.91
N SER A 216 -13.43 -6.06 -15.38
CA SER A 216 -14.10 -6.75 -16.48
C SER A 216 -13.35 -6.65 -17.81
N ALA A 217 -12.66 -5.53 -18.04
CA ALA A 217 -11.88 -5.32 -19.27
C ALA A 217 -10.44 -5.83 -19.19
N SER A 218 -10.02 -6.35 -18.04
CA SER A 218 -8.66 -6.85 -17.85
C SER A 218 -8.45 -8.18 -18.54
N ASP A 219 -7.42 -8.24 -19.38
CA ASP A 219 -6.88 -9.46 -19.99
C ASP A 219 -5.53 -9.88 -19.36
N SER A 220 -5.12 -9.22 -18.27
CA SER A 220 -3.90 -9.54 -17.54
C SER A 220 -4.05 -10.81 -16.73
N ALA A 221 -2.93 -11.52 -16.52
CA ALA A 221 -2.90 -12.72 -15.68
C ALA A 221 -3.34 -12.42 -14.24
N TRP A 222 -2.94 -11.27 -13.71
CA TRP A 222 -3.24 -10.84 -12.35
C TRP A 222 -3.84 -9.43 -12.31
N ARG A 223 -4.70 -9.20 -11.33
CA ARG A 223 -5.14 -7.89 -10.92
C ARG A 223 -4.65 -7.62 -9.49
N VAL A 224 -3.78 -6.62 -9.34
CA VAL A 224 -3.36 -6.12 -8.03
C VAL A 224 -4.13 -4.85 -7.74
N ILE A 225 -4.94 -4.88 -6.68
CA ILE A 225 -5.85 -3.78 -6.30
C ILE A 225 -5.27 -3.10 -5.07
N GLY A 226 -4.79 -1.87 -5.25
CA GLY A 226 -4.27 -1.06 -4.15
C GLY A 226 -5.41 -0.36 -3.41
N SER A 227 -5.50 -0.64 -2.11
CA SER A 227 -6.41 0.03 -1.17
C SER A 227 -5.57 0.62 -0.04
N GLN A 228 -5.86 1.86 0.40
CA GLN A 228 -5.15 2.40 1.55
C GLN A 228 -5.50 1.64 2.83
N LYS A 229 -6.70 1.07 2.91
CA LYS A 229 -7.26 0.42 4.10
C LYS A 229 -7.39 -1.09 3.93
N ILE A 230 -7.31 -1.83 5.05
CA ILE A 230 -7.47 -3.30 5.08
C ILE A 230 -8.85 -3.69 4.54
N VAL A 231 -8.84 -4.65 3.60
CA VAL A 231 -10.04 -5.18 2.94
C VAL A 231 -10.57 -6.43 3.65
N ALA A 232 -9.68 -7.28 4.15
CA ALA A 232 -10.04 -8.49 4.88
C ALA A 232 -10.90 -8.17 6.12
N PRO A 233 -11.91 -8.98 6.45
CA PRO A 233 -12.62 -8.85 7.71
C PRO A 233 -11.66 -9.08 8.88
N ILE A 234 -11.81 -8.29 9.95
CA ILE A 234 -10.96 -8.36 11.14
C ILE A 234 -11.83 -8.57 12.37
N GLU A 235 -11.53 -9.61 13.12
CA GLU A 235 -12.23 -9.92 14.38
C GLU A 235 -11.26 -9.97 15.56
N GLY A 236 -11.82 -10.00 16.78
CA GLY A 236 -11.06 -10.19 18.00
C GLY A 236 -10.22 -8.99 18.41
N SER A 237 -8.98 -9.24 18.80
CA SER A 237 -8.09 -8.21 19.39
C SER A 237 -7.69 -7.10 18.42
N LEU A 238 -7.78 -7.31 17.12
CA LEU A 238 -7.49 -6.31 16.10
C LEU A 238 -8.74 -5.55 15.62
N ALA A 239 -9.94 -5.90 16.08
CA ALA A 239 -11.18 -5.23 15.67
C ALA A 239 -11.21 -3.73 16.02
N LEU A 240 -10.35 -3.26 16.94
CA LEU A 240 -10.19 -1.83 17.23
C LEU A 240 -9.63 -1.04 16.04
N LEU A 241 -8.98 -1.71 15.08
CA LEU A 241 -8.53 -1.11 13.82
C LEU A 241 -9.71 -0.89 12.84
N GLY A 242 -10.87 -1.51 13.08
CA GLY A 242 -12.00 -1.58 12.15
C GLY A 242 -12.62 -0.24 11.78
N GLY A 243 -12.49 0.80 12.60
CA GLY A 243 -13.04 2.13 12.32
C GLY A 243 -12.46 2.81 11.07
N SER A 244 -11.27 2.40 10.64
CA SER A 244 -10.60 2.88 9.43
C SER A 244 -10.46 1.83 8.32
N THR A 245 -11.04 0.65 8.47
CA THR A 245 -10.97 -0.47 7.52
C THR A 245 -12.28 -0.65 6.74
N TRP A 246 -12.30 -1.60 5.82
CA TRP A 246 -13.52 -1.99 5.11
C TRP A 246 -14.59 -2.63 6.02
N ASP A 247 -14.27 -2.92 7.29
CA ASP A 247 -15.27 -3.38 8.27
C ASP A 247 -16.28 -2.28 8.64
N ALA A 248 -15.91 -1.01 8.52
CA ALA A 248 -16.86 0.10 8.62
C ALA A 248 -17.81 0.21 7.40
N PHE A 249 -17.52 -0.54 6.32
CA PHE A 249 -18.20 -0.49 5.02
C PHE A 249 -18.51 -1.90 4.50
N GLU A 250 -19.08 -2.75 5.35
CA GLU A 250 -19.34 -4.18 5.04
C GLU A 250 -20.19 -4.37 3.78
N ALA A 251 -21.18 -3.52 3.54
CA ALA A 251 -22.01 -3.57 2.34
C ALA A 251 -21.18 -3.33 1.06
N SER A 252 -20.24 -2.37 1.08
CA SER A 252 -19.33 -2.13 -0.03
C SER A 252 -18.41 -3.32 -0.29
N ARG A 253 -17.89 -3.94 0.77
CA ARG A 253 -17.08 -5.16 0.67
C ARG A 253 -17.89 -6.29 0.05
N ALA A 254 -19.09 -6.56 0.58
CA ALA A 254 -19.97 -7.58 0.05
C ALA A 254 -20.36 -7.34 -1.42
N GLN A 255 -20.58 -6.07 -1.80
CA GLN A 255 -20.87 -5.69 -3.18
C GLN A 255 -19.69 -5.98 -4.12
N LEU A 256 -18.47 -5.57 -3.75
CA LEU A 256 -17.27 -5.84 -4.56
C LEU A 256 -16.97 -7.34 -4.64
N PHE A 257 -17.03 -8.04 -3.52
CA PHE A 257 -16.79 -9.48 -3.48
C PHE A 257 -17.84 -10.25 -4.27
N GLY A 258 -19.11 -9.80 -4.23
CA GLY A 258 -20.16 -10.31 -5.07
C GLY A 258 -19.88 -10.17 -6.56
N PHE A 259 -19.44 -9.00 -6.97
CA PHE A 259 -19.06 -8.76 -8.36
C PHE A 259 -17.89 -9.67 -8.80
N LEU A 260 -16.88 -9.86 -7.95
CA LEU A 260 -15.74 -10.73 -8.27
C LEU A 260 -16.17 -12.19 -8.41
N ALA A 261 -16.90 -12.71 -7.42
CA ALA A 261 -17.31 -14.10 -7.38
C ALA A 261 -18.32 -14.45 -8.50
N ASP A 262 -19.37 -13.63 -8.66
CA ASP A 262 -20.44 -13.88 -9.64
C ASP A 262 -19.97 -13.69 -11.08
N GLY A 263 -18.97 -12.82 -11.29
CA GLY A 263 -18.33 -12.60 -12.57
C GLY A 263 -17.23 -13.61 -12.92
N GLY A 264 -16.84 -14.49 -12.01
CA GLY A 264 -15.70 -15.40 -12.18
C GLY A 264 -14.37 -14.64 -12.35
N HIS A 265 -14.24 -13.52 -11.65
CA HIS A 265 -13.03 -12.70 -11.67
C HIS A 265 -12.05 -13.18 -10.60
N ASP A 266 -11.34 -14.27 -10.88
CA ASP A 266 -10.28 -14.82 -10.04
C ASP A 266 -8.96 -14.04 -10.17
N ASP A 267 -7.90 -14.46 -9.45
CA ASP A 267 -6.56 -13.92 -9.56
C ASP A 267 -6.44 -12.43 -9.13
N ASN A 268 -7.11 -12.10 -8.04
CA ASN A 268 -7.05 -10.78 -7.42
C ASN A 268 -6.17 -10.81 -6.17
N LEU A 269 -5.16 -9.94 -6.13
CA LEU A 269 -4.40 -9.62 -4.94
C LEU A 269 -4.74 -8.19 -4.51
N PHE A 270 -5.25 -8.01 -3.30
CA PHE A 270 -5.36 -6.70 -2.68
C PHE A 270 -4.06 -6.36 -1.95
N ILE A 271 -3.60 -5.12 -2.07
CA ILE A 271 -2.49 -4.58 -1.28
C ILE A 271 -3.00 -3.41 -0.48
N SER A 272 -2.67 -3.35 0.81
CA SER A 272 -3.20 -2.37 1.75
C SER A 272 -2.14 -1.72 2.65
N GLY A 273 -2.54 -0.69 3.40
CA GLY A 273 -1.71 0.10 4.30
C GLY A 273 -2.44 0.50 5.57
N ASP A 274 -2.17 1.70 6.10
CA ASP A 274 -2.81 2.37 7.25
C ASP A 274 -2.55 1.75 8.62
N ALA A 275 -2.79 0.47 8.80
CA ALA A 275 -2.76 -0.15 10.13
C ALA A 275 -1.34 -0.49 10.65
N HIS A 276 -0.32 -0.23 9.87
CA HIS A 276 1.12 -0.35 10.18
C HIS A 276 1.62 -1.77 10.47
N ILE A 277 0.75 -2.74 10.72
CA ILE A 277 1.10 -4.16 10.95
C ILE A 277 1.37 -4.88 9.61
N THR A 278 2.09 -5.98 9.66
CA THR A 278 2.16 -6.89 8.50
C THR A 278 1.02 -7.90 8.56
N LEU A 279 0.26 -8.00 7.48
CA LEU A 279 -0.85 -8.93 7.35
C LEU A 279 -0.85 -9.58 5.97
N ALA A 280 -0.99 -10.90 5.92
CA ALA A 280 -1.42 -11.60 4.71
C ALA A 280 -2.68 -12.42 5.05
N SER A 281 -3.74 -12.24 4.28
CA SER A 281 -5.05 -12.83 4.50
C SER A 281 -5.62 -13.39 3.21
N ASP A 282 -6.37 -14.49 3.31
CA ASP A 282 -7.37 -14.81 2.31
C ASP A 282 -8.57 -13.88 2.47
N LEU A 283 -9.39 -13.77 1.44
CA LEU A 283 -10.57 -12.92 1.43
C LEU A 283 -11.85 -13.78 1.33
N PRO A 284 -12.38 -14.26 2.47
CA PRO A 284 -13.62 -15.04 2.49
C PRO A 284 -14.80 -14.24 1.94
N ASP A 285 -15.65 -14.87 1.12
CA ASP A 285 -16.90 -14.25 0.66
C ASP A 285 -17.91 -14.18 1.82
N PRO A 286 -18.29 -12.98 2.28
CA PRO A 286 -19.18 -12.83 3.44
C PRO A 286 -20.67 -13.03 3.08
N ARG A 287 -21.00 -13.22 1.80
CA ARG A 287 -22.41 -13.22 1.36
C ARG A 287 -23.16 -14.47 1.79
N PRO A 288 -24.46 -14.34 2.15
CA PRO A 288 -25.31 -15.48 2.42
C PRO A 288 -25.35 -16.45 1.23
N GLY A 289 -25.10 -17.73 1.50
CA GLY A 289 -25.10 -18.79 0.48
C GLY A 289 -23.78 -18.95 -0.29
N ALA A 290 -22.77 -18.15 -0.03
CA ALA A 290 -21.43 -18.37 -0.52
C ALA A 290 -20.86 -19.70 0.00
N THR A 291 -19.84 -20.23 -0.69
CA THR A 291 -19.11 -21.41 -0.22
C THR A 291 -18.46 -21.09 1.13
N PRO A 292 -18.66 -21.91 2.17
CA PRO A 292 -18.02 -21.68 3.47
C PRO A 292 -16.50 -21.67 3.34
N TYR A 293 -15.88 -20.68 3.99
CA TYR A 293 -14.43 -20.56 3.98
C TYR A 293 -13.72 -21.72 4.69
N SER A 294 -12.63 -22.18 4.10
CA SER A 294 -11.74 -23.21 4.65
C SER A 294 -10.29 -22.72 4.63
N ALA A 295 -9.72 -22.44 5.79
CA ALA A 295 -8.33 -22.02 5.93
C ALA A 295 -7.29 -23.07 5.45
N THR A 296 -7.70 -24.32 5.28
CA THR A 296 -6.82 -25.40 4.80
C THR A 296 -6.76 -25.46 3.28
N THR A 297 -7.85 -25.13 2.60
CA THR A 297 -7.97 -25.32 1.15
C THR A 297 -8.19 -24.02 0.38
N GLY A 298 -8.44 -22.91 1.07
CA GLY A 298 -8.84 -21.65 0.46
C GLY A 298 -10.26 -21.65 -0.11
N ALA A 299 -11.02 -22.75 0.03
CA ALA A 299 -12.41 -22.78 -0.44
C ALA A 299 -13.20 -21.61 0.16
N GLY A 300 -14.03 -20.95 -0.65
CA GLY A 300 -14.80 -19.77 -0.24
C GLY A 300 -13.99 -18.45 -0.20
N SER A 301 -12.72 -18.46 -0.56
CA SER A 301 -11.94 -17.24 -0.79
C SER A 301 -12.11 -16.72 -2.22
N ILE A 302 -12.22 -15.40 -2.38
CA ILE A 302 -12.38 -14.72 -3.67
C ILE A 302 -11.13 -13.97 -4.12
N GLY A 303 -10.09 -13.99 -3.35
CA GLY A 303 -8.81 -13.33 -3.57
C GLY A 303 -7.95 -13.40 -2.34
N VAL A 304 -6.82 -12.72 -2.39
CA VAL A 304 -5.90 -12.62 -1.25
C VAL A 304 -5.53 -11.16 -0.99
N GLU A 305 -5.08 -10.87 0.22
CA GLU A 305 -4.60 -9.53 0.61
C GLU A 305 -3.21 -9.62 1.22
N LEU A 306 -2.38 -8.60 0.94
CA LEU A 306 -1.10 -8.35 1.57
C LEU A 306 -1.01 -6.90 2.06
N MET A 307 -0.74 -6.72 3.34
CA MET A 307 -0.29 -5.47 3.94
C MET A 307 1.13 -5.67 4.48
N PRO A 308 2.14 -4.97 3.98
CA PRO A 308 3.54 -5.26 4.30
C PRO A 308 4.05 -4.62 5.59
N GLY A 309 3.20 -4.00 6.39
CA GLY A 309 3.59 -3.20 7.54
C GLY A 309 4.01 -1.77 7.16
N SER A 310 4.41 -1.00 8.15
CA SER A 310 4.89 0.37 7.94
C SER A 310 6.39 0.42 7.65
N VAL A 311 6.82 1.45 6.92
CA VAL A 311 8.25 1.74 6.75
C VAL A 311 8.89 2.14 8.08
N SER A 312 8.19 2.95 8.88
CA SER A 312 8.75 3.50 10.13
C SER A 312 7.72 4.05 11.12
N ARG A 313 6.44 4.07 10.78
CA ARG A 313 5.39 4.49 11.73
C ARG A 313 5.16 3.38 12.74
N GLY A 314 5.06 3.76 14.03
CA GLY A 314 4.86 2.85 15.13
C GLY A 314 3.67 1.90 14.93
N ASN A 315 3.80 0.69 15.48
CA ASN A 315 2.79 -0.34 15.39
C ASN A 315 2.30 -0.84 16.77
N VAL A 316 1.95 -2.10 16.96
CA VAL A 316 1.31 -2.54 18.19
C VAL A 316 2.24 -2.48 19.40
N ASP A 317 3.52 -2.77 19.25
CA ASP A 317 4.47 -2.73 20.37
C ASP A 317 4.68 -1.31 20.90
N GLU A 318 4.79 -0.31 20.05
CA GLU A 318 4.83 1.08 20.46
C GLU A 318 3.52 1.49 21.16
N SER A 319 2.37 1.08 20.62
CA SER A 319 1.05 1.38 21.20
C SER A 319 0.85 0.81 22.60
N VAL A 320 1.54 -0.29 22.94
CA VAL A 320 1.49 -0.91 24.27
C VAL A 320 2.77 -0.66 25.09
N ASN A 321 3.53 0.40 24.77
CA ASN A 321 4.77 0.81 25.45
C ASN A 321 5.80 -0.34 25.57
N GLY A 322 6.00 -1.10 24.49
CA GLY A 322 6.96 -2.21 24.44
C GLY A 322 6.59 -3.44 25.27
N SER A 323 5.35 -3.54 25.75
CA SER A 323 4.92 -4.67 26.58
C SER A 323 4.79 -5.96 25.76
N GLN A 324 5.85 -6.77 25.73
CA GLN A 324 5.85 -8.06 25.02
C GLN A 324 4.71 -9.01 25.45
N THR A 325 4.29 -8.93 26.73
CA THR A 325 3.14 -9.70 27.23
C THR A 325 1.84 -9.30 26.54
N LEU A 326 1.61 -8.00 26.36
CA LEU A 326 0.43 -7.49 25.66
C LEU A 326 0.51 -7.79 24.16
N VAL A 327 1.65 -7.56 23.51
CA VAL A 327 1.88 -7.92 22.09
C VAL A 327 1.54 -9.38 21.85
N ASN A 328 2.08 -10.30 22.67
CA ASN A 328 1.82 -11.72 22.56
C ASN A 328 0.35 -12.11 22.81
N ALA A 329 -0.35 -11.37 23.66
CA ALA A 329 -1.77 -11.58 23.92
C ALA A 329 -2.62 -11.13 22.71
N ILE A 330 -2.30 -9.97 22.14
CA ILE A 330 -2.96 -9.42 20.94
C ILE A 330 -2.71 -10.35 19.75
N ASP A 331 -1.47 -10.78 19.49
CA ASP A 331 -1.12 -11.70 18.39
C ASP A 331 -1.88 -13.02 18.48
N ARG A 332 -1.92 -13.65 19.67
CA ARG A 332 -2.69 -14.90 19.85
C ARG A 332 -4.18 -14.69 19.63
N GLY A 333 -4.72 -13.57 20.13
CA GLY A 333 -6.14 -13.23 19.94
C GLY A 333 -6.48 -12.99 18.47
N ALA A 334 -5.61 -12.26 17.76
CA ALA A 334 -5.75 -11.99 16.33
C ALA A 334 -5.79 -13.29 15.50
N ARG A 335 -4.82 -14.16 15.69
CA ARG A 335 -4.76 -15.44 14.96
C ARG A 335 -5.89 -16.39 15.30
N ALA A 336 -6.35 -16.40 16.55
CA ALA A 336 -7.44 -17.27 16.99
C ALA A 336 -8.79 -16.83 16.41
N ALA A 337 -9.01 -15.53 16.29
CA ALA A 337 -10.27 -14.97 15.79
C ALA A 337 -10.33 -14.96 14.24
N ASN A 338 -9.18 -14.97 13.56
CA ASN A 338 -9.10 -14.76 12.11
C ASN A 338 -8.39 -15.95 11.41
N PRO A 339 -9.12 -17.07 11.18
CA PRO A 339 -8.53 -18.25 10.55
C PRO A 339 -8.05 -18.01 9.10
N GLN A 340 -8.52 -16.96 8.45
CA GLN A 340 -8.09 -16.52 7.12
C GLN A 340 -6.69 -15.89 7.09
N PHE A 341 -6.13 -15.49 8.24
CA PHE A 341 -4.81 -14.91 8.30
C PHE A 341 -3.72 -15.96 8.05
N ALA A 342 -3.04 -15.83 6.92
CA ALA A 342 -1.90 -16.65 6.58
C ALA A 342 -0.62 -16.20 7.27
N PHE A 343 -0.47 -14.88 7.51
CA PHE A 343 0.66 -14.27 8.19
C PHE A 343 0.22 -13.03 8.96
N VAL A 344 0.79 -12.82 10.14
CA VAL A 344 0.63 -11.60 10.96
C VAL A 344 1.96 -11.29 11.63
N ASP A 345 2.37 -10.04 11.59
CA ASP A 345 3.45 -9.49 12.42
C ASP A 345 3.03 -8.11 12.92
N LEU A 346 3.08 -7.94 14.23
CA LEU A 346 2.55 -6.76 14.93
C LEU A 346 3.64 -5.79 15.39
N VAL A 347 4.91 -6.06 15.02
CA VAL A 347 6.06 -5.40 15.63
C VAL A 347 7.06 -4.87 14.61
N ARG A 348 7.38 -5.68 13.58
CA ARG A 348 8.46 -5.37 12.67
C ARG A 348 8.05 -4.38 11.57
N HIS A 349 9.03 -3.58 11.15
CA HIS A 349 8.87 -2.54 10.15
C HIS A 349 9.63 -2.87 8.87
N GLY A 350 9.12 -2.46 7.70
CA GLY A 350 9.82 -2.76 6.47
C GLY A 350 8.98 -2.58 5.20
N TYR A 351 9.04 -3.57 4.31
CA TYR A 351 8.34 -3.54 3.02
C TYR A 351 7.99 -4.94 2.53
N GLY A 352 7.01 -5.01 1.65
CA GLY A 352 6.70 -6.20 0.88
C GLY A 352 7.35 -6.16 -0.49
N LEU A 353 7.72 -7.32 -1.03
CA LEU A 353 8.18 -7.46 -2.40
C LEU A 353 7.31 -8.51 -3.11
N LEU A 354 6.56 -8.09 -4.11
CA LEU A 354 5.76 -8.97 -4.94
C LEU A 354 6.57 -9.40 -6.16
N ASP A 355 6.77 -10.68 -6.32
CA ASP A 355 7.39 -11.31 -7.47
C ASP A 355 6.31 -12.00 -8.29
N VAL A 356 5.93 -11.39 -9.40
CA VAL A 356 4.77 -11.77 -10.21
C VAL A 356 5.20 -12.46 -11.48
N THR A 357 4.71 -13.68 -11.68
CA THR A 357 4.77 -14.43 -12.94
C THR A 357 3.35 -14.76 -13.44
N ALA A 358 3.21 -15.36 -14.59
CA ALA A 358 1.89 -15.76 -15.09
C ALA A 358 1.21 -16.85 -14.25
N GLU A 359 2.00 -17.66 -13.54
CA GLU A 359 1.54 -18.83 -12.78
C GLU A 359 1.31 -18.53 -11.31
N ARG A 360 2.05 -17.55 -10.74
CA ARG A 360 2.02 -17.29 -9.30
C ARG A 360 2.50 -15.87 -8.95
N ILE A 361 2.12 -15.45 -7.76
CA ILE A 361 2.75 -14.32 -7.05
C ILE A 361 3.44 -14.87 -5.80
N VAL A 362 4.72 -14.52 -5.63
CA VAL A 362 5.46 -14.72 -4.38
C VAL A 362 5.56 -13.38 -3.66
N ALA A 363 5.13 -13.33 -2.41
CA ALA A 363 5.28 -12.18 -1.53
C ALA A 363 6.42 -12.44 -0.54
N GLU A 364 7.45 -11.62 -0.58
CA GLU A 364 8.55 -11.59 0.39
C GLU A 364 8.32 -10.42 1.36
N LEU A 365 8.46 -10.68 2.66
CA LEU A 365 8.32 -9.68 3.72
C LEU A 365 9.70 -9.36 4.28
N TRP A 366 10.20 -8.17 4.02
CA TRP A 366 11.51 -7.70 4.40
C TRP A 366 11.42 -6.67 5.52
N TYR A 367 12.22 -6.84 6.57
CA TYR A 367 12.20 -6.01 7.77
C TYR A 367 13.53 -5.34 8.04
N SER A 368 13.48 -4.09 8.49
CA SER A 368 14.64 -3.28 8.89
C SER A 368 14.37 -2.63 10.24
N PRO A 369 15.39 -2.43 11.10
CA PRO A 369 15.22 -1.65 12.32
C PRO A 369 14.84 -0.19 11.99
N ILE A 370 14.16 0.49 12.90
CA ILE A 370 13.74 1.89 12.68
C ILE A 370 14.31 2.87 13.72
N LEU A 371 14.81 2.40 14.86
CA LEU A 371 15.23 3.26 15.96
C LEU A 371 16.65 3.83 15.79
N GLU A 372 17.44 3.30 14.86
CA GLU A 372 18.79 3.76 14.52
C GLU A 372 19.04 3.63 13.01
N PRO A 373 20.00 4.42 12.46
CA PRO A 373 20.43 4.22 11.09
C PRO A 373 21.02 2.82 10.91
N SER A 374 20.55 2.09 9.91
CA SER A 374 21.01 0.73 9.62
C SER A 374 20.97 0.44 8.12
N ASP A 375 21.90 -0.38 7.69
CA ASP A 375 21.95 -0.99 6.35
C ASP A 375 21.53 -2.47 6.37
N THR A 376 20.99 -2.95 7.48
CA THR A 376 20.55 -4.32 7.62
C THR A 376 19.07 -4.50 7.27
N GLU A 377 18.76 -5.63 6.67
CA GLU A 377 17.40 -6.14 6.50
C GLU A 377 17.36 -7.65 6.71
N GLU A 378 16.21 -8.17 7.08
CA GLU A 378 15.97 -9.61 7.19
C GLU A 378 14.72 -10.03 6.44
N LEU A 379 14.75 -11.22 5.85
CA LEU A 379 13.57 -11.85 5.28
C LEU A 379 12.76 -12.51 6.40
N GLY A 380 11.65 -11.89 6.78
CA GLY A 380 10.81 -12.37 7.88
C GLY A 380 9.73 -13.36 7.47
N GLY A 381 9.44 -13.47 6.18
CA GLY A 381 8.45 -14.42 5.67
C GLY A 381 8.34 -14.42 4.15
N THR A 382 7.87 -15.54 3.63
CA THR A 382 7.54 -15.71 2.21
C THR A 382 6.18 -16.40 2.10
N LEU A 383 5.32 -15.92 1.23
CA LEU A 383 4.03 -16.53 0.92
C LEU A 383 3.88 -16.64 -0.60
N GLU A 384 3.07 -17.59 -1.02
CA GLU A 384 2.82 -17.79 -2.44
C GLU A 384 1.32 -17.94 -2.70
N VAL A 385 0.82 -17.34 -3.77
CA VAL A 385 -0.50 -17.61 -4.31
C VAL A 385 -0.36 -18.10 -5.75
N GLN A 386 -0.94 -19.26 -6.03
CA GLN A 386 -1.00 -19.82 -7.37
C GLN A 386 -2.18 -19.24 -8.14
N ARG A 387 -2.03 -19.06 -9.42
CA ARG A 387 -3.11 -18.62 -10.29
C ARG A 387 -4.33 -19.54 -10.17
N GLY A 388 -5.51 -18.95 -10.01
CA GLY A 388 -6.77 -19.67 -9.80
C GLY A 388 -6.98 -20.23 -8.39
N ALA A 389 -6.04 -20.01 -7.44
CA ALA A 389 -6.16 -20.56 -6.09
C ALA A 389 -6.88 -19.63 -5.10
N ASN A 390 -6.76 -18.32 -5.24
CA ASN A 390 -7.30 -17.32 -4.31
C ASN A 390 -6.97 -17.61 -2.82
N HIS A 391 -5.79 -18.19 -2.57
CA HIS A 391 -5.40 -18.71 -1.27
C HIS A 391 -3.88 -18.63 -1.08
N TRP A 392 -3.44 -18.04 0.06
CA TRP A 392 -2.03 -17.99 0.42
C TRP A 392 -1.51 -19.37 0.83
N GLN A 393 -0.52 -19.86 0.12
CA GLN A 393 0.25 -21.02 0.50
C GLN A 393 1.49 -20.56 1.28
N ARG A 394 1.71 -21.17 2.44
CA ARG A 394 2.97 -20.99 3.17
C ARG A 394 3.97 -21.96 2.58
N PRO A 395 5.18 -21.52 2.18
CA PRO A 395 6.25 -22.44 1.90
C PRO A 395 6.51 -23.30 3.15
N ALA A 396 6.91 -24.54 2.97
CA ALA A 396 7.38 -25.36 4.07
C ALA A 396 8.46 -24.56 4.85
N PRO A 397 8.49 -24.63 6.20
CA PRO A 397 9.54 -24.00 6.97
C PRO A 397 10.89 -24.39 6.35
N MET A 398 11.71 -23.39 6.01
CA MET A 398 13.09 -23.69 5.63
C MET A 398 13.73 -24.40 6.82
N GLU A 399 14.24 -25.59 6.61
CA GLU A 399 15.04 -26.25 7.65
C GLU A 399 16.20 -25.32 8.02
N PRO A 400 16.52 -25.15 9.30
CA PRO A 400 17.69 -24.36 9.68
C PRO A 400 18.90 -24.93 8.94
N THR A 401 19.58 -24.11 8.18
CA THR A 401 20.91 -24.45 7.68
C THR A 401 21.82 -24.60 8.90
N GLU A 402 22.29 -25.82 9.16
CA GLU A 402 23.27 -26.13 10.20
C GLU A 402 24.56 -25.32 10.03
#